data_9c271f926f5f1478da1022f589d8cb31
#
_entry.id   9c271f926f5f1478da1022f589d8cb31
#
_cell.length_a   1.000
_cell.length_b   1.000
_cell.length_c   1.000
_cell.angle_alpha   90.00
_cell.angle_beta   90.00
_cell.angle_gamma   90.00
#
_symmetry.space_group_name_H-M   'P 1'
#
loop_
_entity.id
_entity.type
_entity.pdbx_description
1 polymer ?
#
loop_
_entity_poly.entity_id
_entity_poly.type
_entity_poly.pdbx_seq_one_letter_code
_entity_poly.pdbx_strand_id
1 'polypeptide(L)'
;MIVLDTNVISELMRAQPSPSVVSWVDRQLDSTLYLTVLTLAEIRFGIAALPKGRRRMALTRAFEDGIRPLFSDRILDFDEQASIEYAELRANARRRGVALSDADALIGAIVRTHRCKIATRDEGPFKAAGL
;
A
#
# COMPACT_ATOMS: atom_id res chain seq x y z
N MET A 1 -11.64 -1.24 -8.75
CA MET A 1 -10.61 -1.69 -7.78
C MET A 1 -9.71 -0.50 -7.48
N ILE A 2 -9.52 -0.22 -6.21
CA ILE A 2 -8.63 0.83 -5.72
C ILE A 2 -7.68 0.19 -4.71
N VAL A 3 -6.39 0.21 -5.01
CA VAL A 3 -5.35 -0.26 -4.09
C VAL A 3 -4.99 0.88 -3.15
N LEU A 4 -5.03 0.64 -1.85
CA LEU A 4 -4.56 1.59 -0.85
C LEU A 4 -3.06 1.39 -0.64
N ASP A 5 -2.30 2.47 -0.83
CA ASP A 5 -0.87 2.47 -0.55
C ASP A 5 -0.61 2.37 0.96
N THR A 6 0.56 1.91 1.31
CA THR A 6 0.99 1.72 2.71
C THR A 6 0.78 2.99 3.55
N ASN A 7 1.07 4.17 3.00
CA ASN A 7 0.94 5.43 3.72
C ASN A 7 -0.51 5.78 4.10
N VAL A 8 -1.49 5.31 3.34
CA VAL A 8 -2.91 5.46 3.69
C VAL A 8 -3.25 4.61 4.92
N ILE A 9 -2.82 3.34 4.91
CA ILE A 9 -3.04 2.42 6.05
C ILE A 9 -2.31 2.92 7.29
N SER A 10 -1.06 3.35 7.16
CA SER A 10 -0.28 3.89 8.27
C SER A 10 -0.98 5.11 8.90
N GLU A 11 -1.59 5.96 8.08
CA GLU A 11 -2.32 7.13 8.58
C GLU A 11 -3.57 6.71 9.37
N LEU A 12 -4.31 5.72 8.87
CA LEU A 12 -5.49 5.20 9.57
C LEU A 12 -5.15 4.55 10.92
N MET A 13 -3.91 4.10 11.12
CA MET A 13 -3.45 3.48 12.36
C MET A 13 -2.98 4.49 13.41
N ARG A 14 -2.87 5.76 13.07
CA ARG A 14 -2.46 6.81 14.02
C ARG A 14 -3.56 7.05 15.06
N ALA A 15 -3.16 7.48 16.25
CA ALA A 15 -4.12 7.83 17.32
C ALA A 15 -5.09 8.93 16.88
N GLN A 16 -4.59 9.90 16.08
CA GLN A 16 -5.38 10.98 15.52
C GLN A 16 -5.16 11.03 14.01
N PRO A 17 -5.81 10.15 13.24
CA PRO A 17 -5.64 10.10 11.80
C PRO A 17 -6.19 11.37 11.13
N SER A 18 -5.62 11.72 9.99
CA SER A 18 -6.09 12.85 9.17
C SER A 18 -7.57 12.70 8.85
N PRO A 19 -8.41 13.69 9.21
CA PRO A 19 -9.85 13.61 8.93
C PRO A 19 -10.17 13.47 7.43
N SER A 20 -9.37 14.08 6.56
CA SER A 20 -9.57 13.98 5.12
C SER A 20 -9.31 12.57 4.59
N VAL A 21 -8.31 11.86 5.13
CA VAL A 21 -8.02 10.47 4.76
C VAL A 21 -9.14 9.55 5.24
N VAL A 22 -9.54 9.68 6.49
CA VAL A 22 -10.65 8.89 7.07
C VAL A 22 -11.93 9.11 6.27
N SER A 23 -12.27 10.36 6.00
CA SER A 23 -13.48 10.72 5.25
C SER A 23 -13.46 10.15 3.82
N TRP A 24 -12.30 10.22 3.16
CA TRP A 24 -12.16 9.66 1.82
C TRP A 24 -12.38 8.14 1.81
N VAL A 25 -11.76 7.43 2.74
CA VAL A 25 -11.91 5.96 2.86
C VAL A 25 -13.37 5.59 3.17
N ASP A 26 -14.00 6.31 4.09
CA ASP A 26 -15.40 6.04 4.50
C ASP A 26 -16.40 6.25 3.37
N ARG A 27 -16.07 7.09 2.39
CA ARG A 27 -16.91 7.31 1.21
C ARG A 27 -16.80 6.20 0.16
N GLN A 28 -15.79 5.33 0.25
CA GLN A 28 -15.63 4.25 -0.72
C GLN A 28 -16.48 3.04 -0.32
N LEU A 29 -16.90 2.27 -1.32
CA LEU A 29 -17.48 0.96 -1.07
C LEU A 29 -16.37 0.00 -0.66
N ASP A 30 -16.54 -0.69 0.46
CA ASP A 30 -15.52 -1.60 1.02
C ASP A 30 -15.04 -2.62 -0.02
N SER A 31 -15.98 -3.17 -0.80
CA SER A 31 -15.67 -4.16 -1.84
C SER A 31 -14.77 -3.65 -2.96
N THR A 32 -14.57 -2.33 -3.08
CA THR A 32 -13.69 -1.72 -4.09
C THR A 32 -12.28 -1.48 -3.60
N LEU A 33 -12.02 -1.62 -2.28
CA LEU A 33 -10.74 -1.34 -1.67
C LEU A 33 -9.92 -2.62 -1.51
N TYR A 34 -8.67 -2.54 -1.94
CA TYR A 34 -7.72 -3.65 -1.94
C TYR A 34 -6.41 -3.23 -1.28
N LEU A 35 -5.71 -4.19 -0.72
CA LEU A 35 -4.32 -4.04 -0.30
C LEU A 35 -3.43 -4.93 -1.18
N THR A 36 -2.11 -4.72 -1.09
CA THR A 36 -1.14 -5.65 -1.66
C THR A 36 -0.40 -6.38 -0.55
N VAL A 37 0.18 -7.53 -0.86
CA VAL A 37 1.08 -8.24 0.06
C VAL A 37 2.27 -7.38 0.47
N LEU A 38 2.68 -6.43 -0.39
CA LEU A 38 3.76 -5.50 -0.08
C LEU A 38 3.35 -4.54 1.04
N THR A 39 2.13 -4.03 1.01
CA THR A 39 1.61 -3.19 2.09
C THR A 39 1.56 -3.97 3.41
N LEU A 40 1.11 -5.23 3.38
CA LEU A 40 1.15 -6.09 4.58
C LEU A 40 2.58 -6.23 5.10
N ALA A 41 3.53 -6.49 4.20
CA ALA A 41 4.94 -6.65 4.57
C ALA A 41 5.52 -5.38 5.18
N GLU A 42 5.25 -4.22 4.58
CA GLU A 42 5.75 -2.94 5.08
C GLU A 42 5.17 -2.59 6.46
N ILE A 43 3.87 -2.75 6.65
CA ILE A 43 3.21 -2.49 7.93
C ILE A 43 3.75 -3.43 9.01
N ARG A 44 3.82 -4.74 8.71
CA ARG A 44 4.32 -5.74 9.65
C ARG A 44 5.78 -5.52 10.01
N PHE A 45 6.61 -5.13 9.03
CA PHE A 45 7.99 -4.76 9.28
C PHE A 45 8.10 -3.55 10.20
N GLY A 46 7.33 -2.48 9.93
CA GLY A 46 7.34 -1.28 10.77
C GLY A 46 6.96 -1.58 12.22
N ILE A 47 5.98 -2.45 12.45
CA ILE A 47 5.58 -2.88 13.78
C ILE A 47 6.67 -3.75 14.43
N ALA A 48 7.20 -4.73 13.69
CA ALA A 48 8.23 -5.66 14.18
C ALA A 48 9.53 -4.94 14.56
N ALA A 49 9.84 -3.81 13.91
CA ALA A 49 11.02 -3.01 14.18
C ALA A 49 10.92 -2.19 15.48
N LEU A 50 9.72 -2.05 16.04
CA LEU A 50 9.54 -1.38 17.31
C LEU A 50 10.06 -2.22 18.47
N PRO A 51 10.55 -1.58 19.57
CA PRO A 51 10.88 -2.31 20.76
C PRO A 51 9.67 -3.09 21.31
N LYS A 52 9.91 -4.24 21.90
CA LYS A 52 8.86 -4.99 22.60
C LYS A 52 8.25 -4.11 23.68
N GLY A 53 6.92 -4.06 23.73
CA GLY A 53 6.20 -3.25 24.71
C GLY A 53 4.78 -2.95 24.28
N ARG A 54 4.14 -2.03 25.01
CA ARG A 54 2.72 -1.71 24.85
C ARG A 54 2.39 -1.15 23.48
N ARG A 55 3.25 -0.25 22.95
CA ARG A 55 3.03 0.38 21.65
C ARG A 55 3.03 -0.65 20.51
N ARG A 56 4.03 -1.53 20.51
CA ARG A 56 4.12 -2.63 19.54
C ARG A 56 2.91 -3.54 19.60
N MET A 57 2.49 -3.92 20.81
CA MET A 57 1.30 -4.76 21.01
C MET A 57 0.03 -4.06 20.52
N ALA A 58 -0.14 -2.77 20.85
CA ALA A 58 -1.30 -1.99 20.44
C ALA A 58 -1.39 -1.87 18.92
N LEU A 59 -0.28 -1.59 18.24
CA LEU A 59 -0.24 -1.50 16.78
C LEU A 59 -0.45 -2.85 16.11
N THR A 60 0.10 -3.92 16.68
CA THR A 60 -0.14 -5.29 16.20
C THR A 60 -1.64 -5.61 16.22
N ARG A 61 -2.33 -5.33 17.33
CA ARG A 61 -3.77 -5.56 17.43
C ARG A 61 -4.57 -4.66 16.50
N ALA A 62 -4.22 -3.38 16.43
CA ALA A 62 -4.90 -2.43 15.54
C ALA A 62 -4.83 -2.91 14.09
N PHE A 63 -3.70 -3.43 13.66
CA PHE A 63 -3.55 -3.93 12.31
C PHE A 63 -4.16 -5.32 12.13
N GLU A 64 -3.70 -6.31 12.89
CA GLU A 64 -4.07 -7.72 12.65
C GLU A 64 -5.55 -8.01 12.98
N ASP A 65 -6.10 -7.36 14.00
CA ASP A 65 -7.47 -7.59 14.43
C ASP A 65 -8.45 -6.52 13.89
N GLY A 66 -7.97 -5.31 13.61
CA GLY A 66 -8.81 -4.19 13.20
C GLY A 66 -8.83 -3.91 11.70
N ILE A 67 -7.68 -3.94 11.04
CA ILE A 67 -7.58 -3.54 9.63
C ILE A 67 -7.54 -4.74 8.69
N ARG A 68 -6.62 -5.69 8.95
CA ARG A 68 -6.42 -6.83 8.05
C ARG A 68 -7.72 -7.61 7.73
N PRO A 69 -8.57 -7.90 8.72
CA PRO A 69 -9.82 -8.65 8.46
C PRO A 69 -10.81 -7.92 7.56
N LEU A 70 -10.77 -6.58 7.52
CA LEU A 70 -11.66 -5.79 6.67
C LEU A 70 -11.47 -6.05 5.18
N PHE A 71 -10.29 -6.49 4.79
CA PHE A 71 -9.96 -6.73 3.39
C PHE A 71 -10.19 -8.19 2.97
N SER A 72 -10.39 -9.10 3.93
CA SER A 72 -10.73 -10.51 3.66
C SER A 72 -9.86 -11.14 2.55
N ASP A 73 -10.46 -11.42 1.40
CA ASP A 73 -9.81 -11.96 0.19
C ASP A 73 -9.33 -10.88 -0.80
N ARG A 74 -9.41 -9.59 -0.41
CA ARG A 74 -8.99 -8.48 -1.25
C ARG A 74 -7.55 -8.06 -0.99
N ILE A 75 -6.64 -9.04 -0.98
CA ILE A 75 -5.19 -8.84 -0.92
C ILE A 75 -4.59 -9.32 -2.24
N LEU A 76 -3.90 -8.44 -2.93
CA LEU A 76 -3.30 -8.75 -4.24
C LEU A 76 -1.85 -9.20 -4.05
N ASP A 77 -1.51 -10.31 -4.69
CA ASP A 77 -0.17 -10.89 -4.64
C ASP A 77 0.75 -10.26 -5.70
N PHE A 78 2.05 -10.37 -5.46
CA PHE A 78 3.06 -10.12 -6.47
C PHE A 78 3.35 -11.46 -7.17
N ASP A 79 2.72 -11.67 -8.32
CA ASP A 79 2.82 -12.90 -9.11
C ASP A 79 3.82 -12.76 -10.28
N GLU A 80 3.91 -13.78 -11.12
CA GLU A 80 4.82 -13.77 -12.28
C GLU A 80 4.48 -12.63 -13.25
N GLN A 81 3.19 -12.36 -13.49
CA GLN A 81 2.78 -11.25 -14.35
C GLN A 81 3.23 -9.90 -13.76
N ALA A 82 3.09 -9.72 -12.46
CA ALA A 82 3.59 -8.52 -11.78
C ALA A 82 5.11 -8.37 -11.93
N SER A 83 5.87 -9.47 -12.03
CA SER A 83 7.32 -9.39 -12.25
C SER A 83 7.67 -8.76 -13.60
N ILE A 84 6.86 -9.01 -14.61
CA ILE A 84 7.02 -8.40 -15.94
C ILE A 84 6.75 -6.89 -15.85
N GLU A 85 5.65 -6.51 -15.23
CA GLU A 85 5.30 -5.10 -15.03
C GLU A 85 6.35 -4.36 -14.19
N TYR A 86 6.89 -5.02 -13.16
CA TYR A 86 7.96 -4.47 -12.34
C TYR A 86 9.21 -4.15 -13.18
N ALA A 87 9.63 -5.08 -14.02
CA ALA A 87 10.80 -4.89 -14.88
C ALA A 87 10.61 -3.69 -15.82
N GLU A 88 9.44 -3.56 -16.43
CA GLU A 88 9.11 -2.45 -17.32
C GLU A 88 9.07 -1.11 -16.57
N LEU A 89 8.42 -1.06 -15.41
CA LEU A 89 8.37 0.15 -14.58
C LEU A 89 9.77 0.62 -14.18
N ARG A 90 10.59 -0.30 -13.69
CA ARG A 90 11.95 0.01 -13.24
C ARG A 90 12.85 0.47 -14.37
N ALA A 91 12.82 -0.24 -15.49
CA ALA A 91 13.64 0.10 -16.65
C ALA A 91 13.23 1.46 -17.23
N ASN A 92 11.94 1.72 -17.34
CA ASN A 92 11.43 3.00 -17.82
C ASN A 92 11.79 4.16 -16.88
N ALA A 93 11.60 3.98 -15.56
CA ALA A 93 11.98 4.98 -14.56
C ALA A 93 13.48 5.30 -14.65
N ARG A 94 14.32 4.28 -14.77
CA ARG A 94 15.77 4.43 -14.90
C ARG A 94 16.14 5.23 -16.17
N ARG A 95 15.54 4.90 -17.31
CA ARG A 95 15.79 5.61 -18.58
C ARG A 95 15.38 7.07 -18.50
N ARG A 96 14.31 7.39 -17.76
CA ARG A 96 13.79 8.76 -17.62
C ARG A 96 14.42 9.52 -16.46
N GLY A 97 15.32 8.92 -15.69
CA GLY A 97 15.93 9.55 -14.53
C GLY A 97 14.94 9.80 -13.38
N VAL A 98 13.87 9.01 -13.30
CA VAL A 98 12.85 9.12 -12.26
C VAL A 98 13.24 8.25 -11.07
N ALA A 99 13.22 8.84 -9.86
CA ALA A 99 13.42 8.10 -8.63
C ALA A 99 12.16 7.29 -8.30
N LEU A 100 12.31 5.98 -8.19
CA LEU A 100 11.22 5.07 -7.84
C LEU A 100 11.79 4.02 -6.88
N SER A 101 11.31 4.01 -5.63
CA SER A 101 11.75 3.05 -4.63
C SER A 101 11.34 1.62 -5.02
N ASP A 102 12.04 0.63 -4.47
CA ASP A 102 11.70 -0.78 -4.72
C ASP A 102 10.27 -1.08 -4.27
N ALA A 103 9.87 -0.59 -3.10
CA ALA A 103 8.51 -0.79 -2.59
C ALA A 103 7.46 -0.18 -3.52
N ASP A 104 7.65 1.05 -3.96
CA ASP A 104 6.71 1.72 -4.88
C ASP A 104 6.65 1.00 -6.23
N ALA A 105 7.79 0.52 -6.73
CA ALA A 105 7.84 -0.23 -7.97
C ALA A 105 7.09 -1.56 -7.87
N LEU A 106 7.23 -2.26 -6.75
CA LEU A 106 6.53 -3.53 -6.50
C LEU A 106 5.02 -3.33 -6.40
N ILE A 107 4.59 -2.33 -5.62
CA ILE A 107 3.16 -1.98 -5.51
C ILE A 107 2.62 -1.52 -6.86
N GLY A 108 3.34 -0.66 -7.56
CA GLY A 108 2.96 -0.17 -8.88
C GLY A 108 2.82 -1.29 -9.91
N ALA A 109 3.70 -2.30 -9.85
CA ALA A 109 3.61 -3.47 -10.71
C ALA A 109 2.31 -4.26 -10.50
N ILE A 110 1.92 -4.46 -9.24
CA ILE A 110 0.66 -5.12 -8.90
C ILE A 110 -0.53 -4.29 -9.40
N VAL A 111 -0.50 -2.98 -9.18
CA VAL A 111 -1.53 -2.05 -9.64
C VAL A 111 -1.71 -2.15 -11.16
N ARG A 112 -0.62 -2.15 -11.92
CA ARG A 112 -0.68 -2.28 -13.39
C ARG A 112 -1.19 -3.63 -13.83
N THR A 113 -0.74 -4.71 -13.21
CA THR A 113 -1.19 -6.06 -13.52
C THR A 113 -2.71 -6.20 -13.42
N HIS A 114 -3.30 -5.60 -12.39
CA HIS A 114 -4.73 -5.67 -12.15
C HIS A 114 -5.52 -4.49 -12.75
N ARG A 115 -4.84 -3.56 -13.41
CA ARG A 115 -5.45 -2.35 -13.99
C ARG A 115 -6.26 -1.57 -12.97
N CYS A 116 -5.72 -1.49 -11.74
CA CYS A 116 -6.34 -0.78 -10.62
C CYS A 116 -5.96 0.69 -10.62
N LYS A 117 -6.71 1.45 -9.83
CA LYS A 117 -6.26 2.77 -9.34
C LYS A 117 -5.47 2.58 -8.06
N ILE A 118 -4.58 3.54 -7.76
CA ILE A 118 -3.89 3.59 -6.49
C ILE A 118 -4.31 4.85 -5.71
N ALA A 119 -4.63 4.68 -4.44
CA ALA A 119 -4.85 5.77 -3.52
C ALA A 119 -3.61 5.91 -2.63
N THR A 120 -2.98 7.07 -2.66
CA THR A 120 -1.74 7.35 -1.94
C THR A 120 -1.74 8.78 -1.43
N ARG A 121 -0.99 9.04 -0.37
CA ARG A 121 -0.72 10.39 0.14
C ARG A 121 0.47 11.04 -0.55
N ASP A 122 1.25 10.26 -1.31
CA ASP A 122 2.39 10.74 -2.09
C ASP A 122 2.25 10.27 -3.54
N GLU A 123 1.61 11.08 -4.36
CA GLU A 123 1.35 10.77 -5.76
C GLU A 123 2.59 10.91 -6.65
N GLY A 124 3.59 11.66 -6.20
CA GLY A 124 4.76 12.03 -7.01
C GLY A 124 5.44 10.84 -7.68
N PRO A 125 5.93 9.83 -6.93
CA PRO A 125 6.61 8.68 -7.51
C PRO A 125 5.74 7.90 -8.50
N PHE A 126 4.46 7.72 -8.20
CA PHE A 126 3.54 6.95 -9.04
C PHE A 126 3.20 7.70 -10.32
N LYS A 127 2.90 8.99 -10.26
CA LYS A 127 2.67 9.83 -11.46
C LYS A 127 3.90 9.89 -12.34
N ALA A 128 5.07 10.06 -11.75
CA ALA A 128 6.33 10.08 -12.50
C ALA A 128 6.62 8.74 -13.18
N ALA A 129 6.16 7.63 -12.62
CA ALA A 129 6.27 6.29 -13.20
C ALA A 129 5.16 5.97 -14.22
N GLY A 130 4.21 6.87 -14.43
CA GLY A 130 3.12 6.69 -15.39
C GLY A 130 1.93 5.89 -14.87
N LEU A 131 1.71 5.95 -13.55
CA LEU A 131 0.59 5.26 -12.88
C LEU A 131 -0.59 6.19 -12.57
#